data_2919f91f1236d00ab9aa67693f9c66f9
#
_entry.id   2919f91f1236d00ab9aa67693f9c66f9
#
_cell.length_a   1.000
_cell.length_b   1.000
_cell.length_c   1.000
_cell.angle_alpha   90.00
_cell.angle_beta   90.00
_cell.angle_gamma   90.00
#
_symmetry.space_group_name_H-M   'P 1'
#
loop_
_entity.id
_entity.type
_entity.pdbx_description
1 polymer ?
#
loop_
_entity_poly.entity_id
_entity_poly.type
_entity_poly.pdbx_seq_one_letter_code
_entity_poly.pdbx_strand_id
1 'polypeptide(L)'
;NDGTLLQYFKDLGHRVLGVDPARNLAKAATESGITTLPEYFNEKVAREIALNSGRAKLICANHCCAHIDDFRGIIDGVKALLDKSGVWIFEVGYLLDVYSKGLFDTIYHEHVDFHTIAPLAECFKSHGLKIINVGRSTIQGGALRCFVGWEETAPTIQGGMEAVQKLIHAEAAAGLNNCETFFNWNRAINQTGLELKALLRGLKENGSTIVGYGAPAKATTLMYHFDLNKEDLEYIIDDNTLKQGLVTPGKHI
;
A
#
# COMPACT_ATOMS: atom_id res chain seq x y z
N ASN A 1 1.68 10.55 9.76
CA ASN A 1 1.12 9.56 10.66
C ASN A 1 1.41 9.93 12.12
N ASP A 2 0.89 9.20 13.10
CA ASP A 2 0.89 9.49 14.54
C ASP A 2 2.25 9.31 15.24
N GLY A 3 3.30 8.93 14.53
CA GLY A 3 4.65 8.73 15.08
C GLY A 3 4.90 7.37 15.73
N THR A 4 3.91 6.46 15.77
CA THR A 4 4.04 5.15 16.44
C THR A 4 5.29 4.37 16.00
N LEU A 5 5.57 4.27 14.69
CA LEU A 5 6.76 3.56 14.21
C LEU A 5 8.05 4.26 14.68
N LEU A 6 8.09 5.58 14.62
CA LEU A 6 9.28 6.35 15.01
C LEU A 6 9.54 6.28 16.51
N GLN A 7 8.50 6.09 17.32
CA GLN A 7 8.66 5.93 18.77
C GLN A 7 9.56 4.72 19.10
N TYR A 8 9.39 3.58 18.42
CA TYR A 8 10.26 2.41 18.63
C TYR A 8 11.74 2.72 18.34
N PHE A 9 12.03 3.48 17.28
CA PHE A 9 13.41 3.89 16.99
C PHE A 9 13.94 4.89 18.02
N LYS A 10 13.10 5.81 18.49
CA LYS A 10 13.47 6.76 19.53
C LYS A 10 13.80 6.07 20.85
N ASP A 11 13.01 5.07 21.24
CA ASP A 11 13.22 4.28 22.46
C ASP A 11 14.53 3.49 22.42
N LEU A 12 15.02 3.16 21.22
CA LEU A 12 16.34 2.59 20.98
C LEU A 12 17.48 3.63 20.94
N GLY A 13 17.18 4.89 21.22
CA GLY A 13 18.17 5.98 21.27
C GLY A 13 18.50 6.63 19.93
N HIS A 14 17.74 6.34 18.86
CA HIS A 14 17.95 6.98 17.57
C HIS A 14 17.28 8.36 17.49
N ARG A 15 17.91 9.27 16.75
CA ARG A 15 17.26 10.51 16.34
C ARG A 15 16.23 10.20 15.28
N VAL A 16 15.02 10.72 15.44
CA VAL A 16 13.89 10.48 14.54
C VAL A 16 13.26 11.77 14.06
N LEU A 17 12.72 11.76 12.85
CA LEU A 17 11.95 12.87 12.28
C LEU A 17 10.84 12.28 11.41
N GLY A 18 9.60 12.73 11.65
CA GLY A 18 8.44 12.38 10.83
C GLY A 18 8.18 13.43 9.75
N VAL A 19 7.58 12.99 8.65
CA VAL A 19 6.99 13.86 7.62
C VAL A 19 5.62 13.29 7.28
N ASP A 20 4.57 14.08 7.47
CA ASP A 20 3.19 13.66 7.17
C ASP A 20 2.34 14.89 6.81
N PRO A 21 1.62 14.91 5.68
CA PRO A 21 0.83 16.07 5.25
C PRO A 21 -0.40 16.33 6.13
N ALA A 22 -0.87 15.35 6.89
CA ALA A 22 -2.01 15.49 7.78
C ALA A 22 -1.64 16.32 9.02
N ARG A 23 -1.93 17.61 9.00
CA ARG A 23 -1.53 18.58 10.04
C ARG A 23 -1.94 18.18 11.45
N ASN A 24 -3.14 17.59 11.61
CA ASN A 24 -3.62 17.10 12.91
C ASN A 24 -2.78 15.93 13.44
N LEU A 25 -2.39 14.98 12.57
CA LEU A 25 -1.54 13.85 12.93
C LEU A 25 -0.10 14.30 13.22
N ALA A 26 0.48 15.15 12.38
CA ALA A 26 1.81 15.71 12.58
C ALA A 26 1.90 16.51 13.90
N LYS A 27 0.85 17.27 14.23
CA LYS A 27 0.74 17.97 15.50
C LYS A 27 0.70 17.00 16.68
N ALA A 28 -0.18 15.99 16.64
CA ALA A 28 -0.32 14.99 17.70
C ALA A 28 1.00 14.21 17.92
N ALA A 29 1.67 13.79 16.83
CA ALA A 29 2.97 13.13 16.89
C ALA A 29 4.03 14.04 17.57
N THR A 30 4.07 15.32 17.21
CA THR A 30 5.02 16.28 17.78
C THR A 30 4.74 16.52 19.28
N GLU A 31 3.47 16.64 19.68
CA GLU A 31 3.06 16.77 21.08
C GLU A 31 3.40 15.53 21.90
N SER A 32 3.40 14.34 21.29
CA SER A 32 3.85 13.08 21.91
C SER A 32 5.38 12.92 21.92
N GLY A 33 6.12 13.92 21.40
CA GLY A 33 7.57 13.95 21.41
C GLY A 33 8.26 13.39 20.15
N ILE A 34 7.51 13.12 19.08
CA ILE A 34 8.05 12.75 17.77
C ILE A 34 7.91 13.94 16.83
N THR A 35 8.97 14.76 16.73
CA THR A 35 8.99 15.90 15.80
C THR A 35 8.56 15.46 14.40
N THR A 36 7.46 16.03 13.89
CA THR A 36 6.88 15.67 12.60
C THR A 36 6.55 16.94 11.81
N LEU A 37 7.07 17.02 10.59
CA LEU A 37 6.81 18.12 9.66
C LEU A 37 5.46 17.92 8.97
N PRO A 38 4.55 18.93 9.00
CA PRO A 38 3.23 18.83 8.34
C PRO A 38 3.33 19.12 6.84
N GLU A 39 4.13 18.35 6.10
CA GLU A 39 4.47 18.56 4.70
C GLU A 39 4.31 17.29 3.88
N TYR A 40 4.09 17.45 2.57
CA TYR A 40 4.26 16.36 1.62
C TYR A 40 5.74 16.09 1.41
N PHE A 41 6.16 14.83 1.57
CA PHE A 41 7.55 14.45 1.29
C PHE A 41 7.85 14.59 -0.21
N ASN A 42 8.87 15.35 -0.54
CA ASN A 42 9.37 15.60 -1.89
C ASN A 42 10.85 16.02 -1.83
N GLU A 43 11.48 16.24 -3.00
CA GLU A 43 12.89 16.61 -3.06
C GLU A 43 13.23 17.89 -2.29
N LYS A 44 12.35 18.92 -2.34
CA LYS A 44 12.57 20.19 -1.63
C LYS A 44 12.61 19.98 -0.11
N VAL A 45 11.58 19.34 0.44
CA VAL A 45 11.50 19.02 1.88
C VAL A 45 12.67 18.13 2.31
N ALA A 46 13.01 17.14 1.50
CA ALA A 46 14.15 16.25 1.75
C ALA A 46 15.49 17.00 1.82
N ARG A 47 15.74 17.97 0.92
CA ARG A 47 16.93 18.83 0.95
C ARG A 47 16.96 19.72 2.18
N GLU A 48 15.86 20.31 2.57
CA GLU A 48 15.75 21.13 3.80
C GLU A 48 16.03 20.28 5.05
N ILE A 49 15.52 19.06 5.13
CA ILE A 49 15.83 18.13 6.23
C ILE A 49 17.32 17.79 6.24
N ALA A 50 17.89 17.47 5.08
CA ALA A 50 19.31 17.12 4.97
C ALA A 50 20.24 18.26 5.42
N LEU A 51 19.88 19.51 5.13
CA LEU A 51 20.63 20.70 5.55
C LEU A 51 20.53 20.94 7.05
N ASN A 52 19.34 20.80 7.63
CA ASN A 52 19.09 21.16 9.03
C ASN A 52 19.38 20.01 10.02
N SER A 53 19.22 18.76 9.60
CA SER A 53 19.30 17.58 10.48
C SER A 53 20.32 16.54 10.04
N GLY A 54 20.91 16.71 8.87
CA GLY A 54 21.81 15.75 8.26
C GLY A 54 21.09 14.68 7.45
N ARG A 55 21.84 13.82 6.77
CA ARG A 55 21.30 12.72 5.96
C ARG A 55 20.79 11.57 6.81
N ALA A 56 19.77 10.90 6.32
CA ALA A 56 19.14 9.78 7.01
C ALA A 56 19.87 8.45 6.71
N LYS A 57 20.19 7.70 7.76
CA LYS A 57 20.68 6.32 7.64
C LYS A 57 19.57 5.34 7.32
N LEU A 58 18.35 5.67 7.73
CA LEU A 58 17.14 4.89 7.48
C LEU A 58 16.00 5.83 7.12
N ILE A 59 15.33 5.53 6.02
CA ILE A 59 14.05 6.14 5.65
C ILE A 59 13.00 5.03 5.64
N CYS A 60 11.86 5.23 6.31
CA CYS A 60 10.75 4.28 6.33
C CYS A 60 9.50 4.91 5.70
N ALA A 61 8.81 4.16 4.84
CA ALA A 61 7.58 4.59 4.18
C ALA A 61 6.61 3.39 4.06
N ASN A 62 5.72 3.23 5.05
CA ASN A 62 4.83 2.07 5.10
C ASN A 62 3.43 2.45 4.63
N HIS A 63 2.90 1.73 3.63
CA HIS A 63 1.56 1.89 3.07
C HIS A 63 1.20 3.35 2.71
N CYS A 64 2.17 4.11 2.19
CA CYS A 64 1.95 5.46 1.67
C CYS A 64 2.38 5.61 0.21
N CYS A 65 3.39 4.88 -0.25
CA CYS A 65 3.91 5.03 -1.61
C CYS A 65 2.89 4.66 -2.70
N ALA A 66 1.97 3.73 -2.44
CA ALA A 66 0.90 3.36 -3.37
C ALA A 66 -0.20 4.43 -3.52
N HIS A 67 -0.20 5.47 -2.66
CA HIS A 67 -1.16 6.59 -2.67
C HIS A 67 -0.59 7.86 -3.31
N ILE A 68 0.59 7.78 -3.92
CA ILE A 68 1.32 8.96 -4.41
C ILE A 68 1.47 8.88 -5.93
N ASP A 69 0.85 9.85 -6.64
CA ASP A 69 0.91 9.92 -8.11
C ASP A 69 2.33 10.11 -8.62
N ASP A 70 3.12 10.97 -7.96
CA ASP A 70 4.52 11.26 -8.31
C ASP A 70 5.50 10.40 -7.52
N PHE A 71 5.51 9.08 -7.79
CA PHE A 71 6.46 8.17 -7.16
C PHE A 71 7.92 8.49 -7.51
N ARG A 72 8.18 9.06 -8.69
CA ARG A 72 9.53 9.50 -9.08
C ARG A 72 10.01 10.67 -8.22
N GLY A 73 9.15 11.63 -7.93
CA GLY A 73 9.45 12.71 -6.99
C GLY A 73 9.78 12.21 -5.59
N ILE A 74 9.15 11.12 -5.14
CA ILE A 74 9.53 10.45 -3.88
C ILE A 74 10.95 9.87 -3.98
N ILE A 75 11.29 9.19 -5.07
CA ILE A 75 12.64 8.65 -5.29
C ILE A 75 13.68 9.77 -5.25
N ASP A 76 13.43 10.90 -5.91
CA ASP A 76 14.34 12.06 -5.89
C ASP A 76 14.46 12.67 -4.48
N GLY A 77 13.37 12.73 -3.72
CA GLY A 77 13.39 13.10 -2.31
C GLY A 77 14.24 12.13 -1.47
N VAL A 78 14.06 10.83 -1.66
CA VAL A 78 14.87 9.81 -0.98
C VAL A 78 16.35 9.99 -1.31
N LYS A 79 16.72 10.18 -2.57
CA LYS A 79 18.11 10.43 -2.98
C LYS A 79 18.71 11.69 -2.35
N ALA A 80 17.90 12.74 -2.21
CA ALA A 80 18.34 13.99 -1.58
C ALA A 80 18.62 13.82 -0.08
N LEU A 81 17.87 12.94 0.62
CA LEU A 81 17.95 12.75 2.05
C LEU A 81 18.80 11.55 2.48
N LEU A 82 18.84 10.48 1.70
CA LEU A 82 19.49 9.22 2.07
C LEU A 82 21.01 9.38 2.16
N ASP A 83 21.59 8.89 3.26
CA ASP A 83 23.04 8.78 3.41
C ASP A 83 23.61 7.77 2.38
N LYS A 84 24.90 7.91 2.05
CA LYS A 84 25.58 7.01 1.10
C LYS A 84 25.53 5.52 1.48
N SER A 85 25.53 5.21 2.77
CA SER A 85 25.35 3.86 3.31
C SER A 85 23.95 3.62 3.90
N GLY A 86 23.00 4.52 3.64
CA GLY A 86 21.65 4.46 4.13
C GLY A 86 20.77 3.46 3.37
N VAL A 87 19.66 3.10 3.99
CA VAL A 87 18.65 2.21 3.42
C VAL A 87 17.28 2.88 3.47
N TRP A 88 16.57 2.84 2.36
CA TRP A 88 15.15 3.17 2.31
C TRP A 88 14.34 1.90 2.36
N ILE A 89 13.44 1.80 3.35
CA ILE A 89 12.51 0.67 3.50
C ILE A 89 11.11 1.21 3.22
N PHE A 90 10.43 0.64 2.25
CA PHE A 90 9.03 0.95 2.03
C PHE A 90 8.19 -0.32 1.92
N GLU A 91 6.94 -0.23 2.35
CA GLU A 91 5.97 -1.32 2.28
C GLU A 91 4.74 -0.86 1.52
N VAL A 92 4.28 -1.68 0.56
CA VAL A 92 3.13 -1.42 -0.32
C VAL A 92 2.34 -2.69 -0.57
N GLY A 93 1.09 -2.56 -1.01
CA GLY A 93 0.31 -3.70 -1.50
C GLY A 93 1.07 -4.43 -2.60
N TYR A 94 1.10 -5.77 -2.54
CA TYR A 94 1.84 -6.58 -3.51
C TYR A 94 0.92 -7.13 -4.60
N LEU A 95 1.15 -6.74 -5.85
CA LEU A 95 0.30 -7.14 -6.97
C LEU A 95 0.19 -8.66 -7.13
N LEU A 96 1.24 -9.42 -6.85
CA LEU A 96 1.19 -10.89 -6.88
C LEU A 96 0.19 -11.45 -5.86
N ASP A 97 0.11 -10.86 -4.67
CA ASP A 97 -0.88 -11.26 -3.65
C ASP A 97 -2.29 -10.82 -4.04
N VAL A 98 -2.43 -9.60 -4.56
CA VAL A 98 -3.71 -9.06 -5.05
C VAL A 98 -4.28 -9.97 -6.15
N TYR A 99 -3.46 -10.32 -7.13
CA TYR A 99 -3.83 -11.22 -8.23
C TYR A 99 -4.17 -12.63 -7.73
N SER A 100 -3.25 -13.26 -6.99
CA SER A 100 -3.38 -14.67 -6.60
C SER A 100 -4.52 -14.95 -5.61
N LYS A 101 -4.91 -13.94 -4.83
CA LYS A 101 -5.99 -14.02 -3.84
C LYS A 101 -7.31 -13.40 -4.32
N GLY A 102 -7.35 -12.86 -5.54
CA GLY A 102 -8.55 -12.24 -6.09
C GLY A 102 -8.97 -10.95 -5.38
N LEU A 103 -8.02 -10.19 -4.82
CA LEU A 103 -8.30 -8.97 -4.02
C LEU A 103 -8.54 -7.75 -4.93
N PHE A 104 -9.38 -7.89 -5.96
CA PHE A 104 -9.65 -6.81 -6.92
C PHE A 104 -10.31 -5.59 -6.28
N ASP A 105 -11.00 -5.76 -5.17
CA ASP A 105 -11.67 -4.71 -4.40
C ASP A 105 -10.67 -3.71 -3.79
N THR A 106 -9.39 -4.06 -3.74
CA THR A 106 -8.32 -3.12 -3.37
C THR A 106 -8.01 -2.08 -4.46
N ILE A 107 -8.57 -2.23 -5.68
CA ILE A 107 -8.43 -1.27 -6.77
C ILE A 107 -9.48 -0.16 -6.58
N TYR A 108 -9.13 0.87 -5.84
CA TYR A 108 -9.97 2.04 -5.57
C TYR A 108 -9.13 3.31 -5.56
N HIS A 109 -9.79 4.48 -5.46
CA HIS A 109 -9.19 5.80 -5.74
C HIS A 109 -7.94 6.16 -4.91
N GLU A 110 -7.72 5.54 -3.75
CA GLU A 110 -6.52 5.78 -2.94
C GLU A 110 -5.32 4.95 -3.41
N HIS A 111 -5.53 3.79 -4.04
CA HIS A 111 -4.45 2.95 -4.57
C HIS A 111 -4.21 3.27 -6.04
N VAL A 112 -3.40 4.28 -6.29
CA VAL A 112 -3.09 4.75 -7.65
C VAL A 112 -2.05 3.86 -8.35
N ASP A 113 -1.30 3.06 -7.57
CA ASP A 113 -0.20 2.25 -8.08
C ASP A 113 -0.18 0.85 -7.45
N PHE A 114 0.09 -0.17 -8.27
CA PHE A 114 0.26 -1.56 -7.85
C PHE A 114 1.63 -2.05 -8.29
N HIS A 115 2.43 -2.51 -7.33
CA HIS A 115 3.83 -2.78 -7.57
C HIS A 115 4.16 -4.26 -7.70
N THR A 116 5.09 -4.55 -8.62
CA THR A 116 5.88 -5.78 -8.71
C THR A 116 7.36 -5.43 -8.69
N ILE A 117 8.22 -6.41 -8.42
CA ILE A 117 9.65 -6.15 -8.19
C ILE A 117 10.39 -5.80 -9.48
N ALA A 118 10.08 -6.46 -10.59
CA ALA A 118 10.83 -6.25 -11.83
C ALA A 118 10.74 -4.79 -12.33
N PRO A 119 9.56 -4.16 -12.48
CA PRO A 119 9.46 -2.75 -12.82
C PRO A 119 10.09 -1.81 -11.79
N LEU A 120 9.95 -2.10 -10.48
CA LEU A 120 10.59 -1.31 -9.43
C LEU A 120 12.11 -1.35 -9.54
N ALA A 121 12.70 -2.52 -9.79
CA ALA A 121 14.14 -2.68 -9.94
C ALA A 121 14.69 -1.86 -11.10
N GLU A 122 14.01 -1.86 -12.25
CA GLU A 122 14.37 -1.03 -13.40
C GLU A 122 14.23 0.47 -13.10
N CYS A 123 13.15 0.86 -12.43
CA CYS A 123 12.92 2.24 -12.00
C CYS A 123 14.05 2.70 -11.07
N PHE A 124 14.38 1.94 -10.03
CA PHE A 124 15.44 2.31 -9.10
C PHE A 124 16.81 2.36 -9.75
N LYS A 125 17.13 1.40 -10.63
CA LYS A 125 18.37 1.38 -11.38
C LYS A 125 18.55 2.64 -12.22
N SER A 126 17.51 3.13 -12.89
CA SER A 126 17.56 4.38 -13.66
C SER A 126 17.84 5.62 -12.80
N HIS A 127 17.67 5.51 -11.46
CA HIS A 127 17.96 6.57 -10.49
C HIS A 127 19.25 6.32 -9.69
N GLY A 128 20.07 5.30 -10.03
CA GLY A 128 21.29 4.94 -9.31
C GLY A 128 21.05 4.28 -7.95
N LEU A 129 19.89 3.66 -7.79
CA LEU A 129 19.49 2.89 -6.63
C LEU A 129 19.30 1.41 -7.01
N LYS A 130 19.31 0.53 -6.02
CA LYS A 130 18.97 -0.90 -6.20
C LYS A 130 18.16 -1.45 -5.05
N ILE A 131 17.35 -2.44 -5.34
CA ILE A 131 16.71 -3.26 -4.31
C ILE A 131 17.77 -4.24 -3.76
N ILE A 132 18.03 -4.19 -2.47
CA ILE A 132 19.04 -5.03 -1.80
C ILE A 132 18.43 -6.19 -1.02
N ASN A 133 17.13 -6.13 -0.74
CA ASN A 133 16.35 -7.20 -0.12
C ASN A 133 14.86 -6.94 -0.32
N VAL A 134 14.07 -7.99 -0.18
CA VAL A 134 12.60 -7.92 -0.15
C VAL A 134 12.04 -8.85 0.92
N GLY A 135 10.90 -8.48 1.48
CA GLY A 135 10.11 -9.30 2.38
C GLY A 135 8.64 -9.26 2.00
N ARG A 136 7.88 -10.28 2.36
CA ARG A 136 6.42 -10.30 2.23
C ARG A 136 5.78 -10.32 3.61
N SER A 137 4.65 -9.62 3.75
CA SER A 137 3.79 -9.69 4.93
C SER A 137 2.36 -10.03 4.53
N THR A 138 1.55 -10.43 5.50
CA THR A 138 0.12 -10.73 5.30
C THR A 138 -0.77 -9.52 5.52
N ILE A 139 -0.21 -8.37 5.85
CA ILE A 139 -0.93 -7.14 6.13
C ILE A 139 -1.75 -6.74 4.90
N GLN A 140 -2.99 -6.32 5.13
CA GLN A 140 -3.95 -5.89 4.10
C GLN A 140 -4.15 -6.90 2.95
N GLY A 141 -4.01 -8.21 3.24
CA GLY A 141 -4.14 -9.27 2.24
C GLY A 141 -2.82 -9.69 1.59
N GLY A 142 -1.79 -8.88 1.68
CA GLY A 142 -0.43 -9.15 1.20
C GLY A 142 0.31 -7.87 0.85
N ALA A 143 1.49 -7.71 1.42
CA ALA A 143 2.33 -6.56 1.17
C ALA A 143 3.77 -6.96 0.84
N LEU A 144 4.41 -6.15 0.03
CA LEU A 144 5.81 -6.20 -0.35
C LEU A 144 6.58 -5.14 0.43
N ARG A 145 7.59 -5.57 1.18
CA ARG A 145 8.54 -4.67 1.82
C ARG A 145 9.84 -4.69 1.04
N CYS A 146 10.23 -3.55 0.48
CA CYS A 146 11.46 -3.37 -0.26
C CYS A 146 12.51 -2.67 0.59
N PHE A 147 13.75 -3.13 0.50
CA PHE A 147 14.94 -2.49 1.06
C PHE A 147 15.75 -1.96 -0.12
N VAL A 148 15.92 -0.65 -0.18
CA VAL A 148 16.54 0.04 -1.32
C VAL A 148 17.73 0.85 -0.82
N GLY A 149 18.81 0.83 -1.56
CA GLY A 149 19.98 1.65 -1.27
C GLY A 149 20.71 2.08 -2.54
N TRP A 150 21.77 2.86 -2.40
CA TRP A 150 22.58 3.30 -3.52
C TRP A 150 23.22 2.11 -4.24
N GLU A 151 23.24 2.12 -5.58
CA GLU A 151 23.76 1.02 -6.38
C GLU A 151 25.20 0.64 -6.00
N GLU A 152 26.05 1.64 -5.75
CA GLU A 152 27.48 1.45 -5.47
C GLU A 152 27.78 1.16 -3.99
N THR A 153 27.03 1.75 -3.05
CA THR A 153 27.41 1.83 -1.64
C THR A 153 26.42 1.24 -0.66
N ALA A 154 25.31 0.69 -1.15
CA ALA A 154 24.33 0.03 -0.29
C ALA A 154 24.93 -1.17 0.45
N PRO A 155 24.51 -1.40 1.71
CA PRO A 155 24.97 -2.56 2.46
C PRO A 155 24.51 -3.87 1.79
N THR A 156 25.33 -4.90 1.93
CA THR A 156 24.95 -6.25 1.50
C THR A 156 24.13 -6.92 2.60
N ILE A 157 22.96 -7.44 2.23
CA ILE A 157 22.10 -8.25 3.11
C ILE A 157 22.24 -9.70 2.67
N GLN A 158 22.64 -10.57 3.61
CA GLN A 158 22.79 -12.00 3.32
C GLN A 158 21.45 -12.59 2.85
N GLY A 159 21.44 -13.29 1.72
CA GLY A 159 20.23 -13.84 1.10
C GLY A 159 19.30 -12.81 0.44
N GLY A 160 19.64 -11.52 0.49
CA GLY A 160 18.77 -10.47 0.00
C GLY A 160 18.53 -10.54 -1.51
N MET A 161 19.60 -10.72 -2.29
CA MET A 161 19.47 -10.82 -3.74
C MET A 161 18.76 -12.11 -4.18
N GLU A 162 18.95 -13.21 -3.47
CA GLU A 162 18.21 -14.46 -3.69
C GLU A 162 16.71 -14.26 -3.45
N ALA A 163 16.34 -13.53 -2.39
CA ALA A 163 14.96 -13.19 -2.11
C ALA A 163 14.34 -12.34 -3.23
N VAL A 164 15.07 -11.33 -3.74
CA VAL A 164 14.66 -10.50 -4.88
C VAL A 164 14.41 -11.37 -6.11
N GLN A 165 15.38 -12.21 -6.50
CA GLN A 165 15.27 -13.06 -7.69
C GLN A 165 14.13 -14.08 -7.55
N LYS A 166 13.94 -14.67 -6.37
CA LYS A 166 12.85 -15.61 -6.10
C LYS A 166 11.48 -14.97 -6.37
N LEU A 167 11.27 -13.71 -5.96
CA LEU A 167 9.99 -13.04 -6.18
C LEU A 167 9.83 -12.60 -7.63
N ILE A 168 10.88 -12.12 -8.32
CA ILE A 168 10.83 -11.85 -9.77
C ILE A 168 10.42 -13.11 -10.55
N HIS A 169 10.99 -14.27 -10.22
CA HIS A 169 10.60 -15.53 -10.85
C HIS A 169 9.14 -15.92 -10.54
N ALA A 170 8.65 -15.67 -9.31
CA ALA A 170 7.27 -15.93 -8.94
C ALA A 170 6.29 -15.03 -9.70
N GLU A 171 6.62 -13.74 -9.88
CA GLU A 171 5.86 -12.79 -10.68
C GLU A 171 5.78 -13.22 -12.16
N ALA A 172 6.91 -13.63 -12.73
CA ALA A 172 6.98 -14.13 -14.09
C ALA A 172 6.19 -15.44 -14.28
N ALA A 173 6.31 -16.37 -13.32
CA ALA A 173 5.56 -17.64 -13.32
C ALA A 173 4.04 -17.41 -13.20
N ALA A 174 3.61 -16.37 -12.49
CA ALA A 174 2.21 -15.94 -12.42
C ALA A 174 1.75 -15.17 -13.67
N GLY A 175 2.66 -14.88 -14.61
CA GLY A 175 2.34 -14.16 -15.85
C GLY A 175 2.05 -12.66 -15.66
N LEU A 176 2.50 -12.03 -14.56
CA LEU A 176 2.19 -10.63 -14.27
C LEU A 176 2.85 -9.63 -15.24
N ASN A 177 3.70 -10.09 -16.12
CA ASN A 177 4.27 -9.33 -17.24
C ASN A 177 3.47 -9.45 -18.54
N ASN A 178 2.33 -10.16 -18.53
CA ASN A 178 1.52 -10.42 -19.71
C ASN A 178 0.10 -9.82 -19.53
N CYS A 179 -0.33 -8.98 -20.46
CA CYS A 179 -1.67 -8.38 -20.46
C CYS A 179 -2.79 -9.44 -20.48
N GLU A 180 -2.60 -10.57 -21.14
CA GLU A 180 -3.61 -11.63 -21.22
C GLU A 180 -3.95 -12.21 -19.83
N THR A 181 -2.98 -12.25 -18.91
CA THR A 181 -3.20 -12.64 -17.52
C THR A 181 -4.27 -11.76 -16.86
N PHE A 182 -4.20 -10.46 -17.07
CA PHE A 182 -5.18 -9.52 -16.51
C PHE A 182 -6.54 -9.58 -17.19
N PHE A 183 -6.60 -9.84 -18.50
CA PHE A 183 -7.87 -10.10 -19.18
C PHE A 183 -8.55 -11.37 -18.66
N ASN A 184 -7.78 -12.43 -18.44
CA ASN A 184 -8.30 -13.67 -17.86
C ASN A 184 -8.76 -13.46 -16.42
N TRP A 185 -7.99 -12.71 -15.62
CA TRP A 185 -8.35 -12.35 -14.25
C TRP A 185 -9.65 -11.54 -14.21
N ASN A 186 -9.81 -10.55 -15.07
CA ASN A 186 -11.04 -9.77 -15.17
C ASN A 186 -12.25 -10.67 -15.50
N ARG A 187 -12.10 -11.64 -16.41
CA ARG A 187 -13.16 -12.61 -16.71
C ARG A 187 -13.53 -13.46 -15.48
N ALA A 188 -12.54 -13.92 -14.73
CA ALA A 188 -12.77 -14.68 -13.50
C ALA A 188 -13.48 -13.85 -12.42
N ILE A 189 -13.08 -12.58 -12.23
CA ILE A 189 -13.76 -11.66 -11.31
C ILE A 189 -15.22 -11.47 -11.70
N ASN A 190 -15.50 -11.21 -12.98
CA ASN A 190 -16.87 -11.04 -13.46
C ASN A 190 -17.71 -12.31 -13.26
N GLN A 191 -17.13 -13.49 -13.49
CA GLN A 191 -17.80 -14.77 -13.23
C GLN A 191 -18.14 -14.94 -11.74
N THR A 192 -17.21 -14.59 -10.84
CA THR A 192 -17.46 -14.59 -9.38
C THR A 192 -18.63 -13.66 -9.01
N GLY A 193 -18.73 -12.50 -9.65
CA GLY A 193 -19.85 -11.57 -9.45
C GLY A 193 -21.20 -12.17 -9.86
N LEU A 194 -21.25 -12.86 -11.01
CA LEU A 194 -22.46 -13.54 -11.47
C LEU A 194 -22.88 -14.66 -10.51
N GLU A 195 -21.93 -15.46 -10.05
CA GLU A 195 -22.16 -16.54 -9.08
C GLU A 195 -22.64 -16.01 -7.73
N LEU A 196 -22.03 -14.92 -7.24
CA LEU A 196 -22.47 -14.26 -6.02
C LEU A 196 -23.93 -13.76 -6.15
N LYS A 197 -24.26 -13.06 -7.23
CA LYS A 197 -25.64 -12.58 -7.45
C LYS A 197 -26.65 -13.72 -7.54
N ALA A 198 -26.30 -14.81 -8.19
CA ALA A 198 -27.15 -16.00 -8.25
C ALA A 198 -27.38 -16.62 -6.86
N LEU A 199 -26.32 -16.72 -6.05
CA LEU A 199 -26.40 -17.21 -4.66
C LEU A 199 -27.30 -16.30 -3.80
N LEU A 200 -27.09 -14.97 -3.85
CA LEU A 200 -27.88 -14.01 -3.07
C LEU A 200 -29.37 -14.09 -3.45
N ARG A 201 -29.68 -14.19 -4.75
CA ARG A 201 -31.04 -14.35 -5.24
C ARG A 201 -31.68 -15.64 -4.71
N GLY A 202 -31.00 -16.77 -4.84
CA GLY A 202 -31.53 -18.06 -4.35
C GLY A 202 -31.76 -18.06 -2.83
N LEU A 203 -30.91 -17.41 -2.05
CA LEU A 203 -31.13 -17.26 -0.61
C LEU A 203 -32.37 -16.41 -0.30
N LYS A 204 -32.60 -15.32 -1.02
CA LYS A 204 -33.80 -14.48 -0.85
C LYS A 204 -35.09 -15.19 -1.26
N GLU A 205 -35.07 -15.93 -2.36
CA GLU A 205 -36.20 -16.74 -2.81
C GLU A 205 -36.61 -17.79 -1.75
N ASN A 206 -35.64 -18.25 -0.96
CA ASN A 206 -35.88 -19.14 0.20
C ASN A 206 -36.23 -18.39 1.50
N GLY A 207 -36.52 -17.09 1.44
CA GLY A 207 -36.95 -16.27 2.56
C GLY A 207 -35.85 -15.77 3.50
N SER A 208 -34.57 -15.84 3.08
CA SER A 208 -33.45 -15.35 3.90
C SER A 208 -33.31 -13.83 3.81
N THR A 209 -33.05 -13.20 4.93
CA THR A 209 -32.55 -11.81 5.00
C THR A 209 -31.04 -11.80 4.85
N ILE A 210 -30.52 -10.99 3.94
CA ILE A 210 -29.09 -10.91 3.66
C ILE A 210 -28.57 -9.56 4.11
N VAL A 211 -27.52 -9.57 4.93
CA VAL A 211 -26.85 -8.38 5.44
C VAL A 211 -25.35 -8.43 5.15
N GLY A 212 -24.75 -7.25 4.94
CA GLY A 212 -23.30 -7.12 4.83
C GLY A 212 -22.65 -6.95 6.21
N TYR A 213 -21.37 -7.31 6.33
CA TYR A 213 -20.57 -7.01 7.52
C TYR A 213 -19.27 -6.31 7.08
N GLY A 214 -19.07 -5.10 7.60
CA GLY A 214 -17.97 -4.20 7.28
C GLY A 214 -18.23 -3.32 6.05
N ALA A 215 -18.07 -2.01 6.21
CA ALA A 215 -18.15 -1.00 5.16
C ALA A 215 -16.79 -0.28 4.96
N PRO A 216 -15.68 -0.98 4.65
CA PRO A 216 -14.42 -0.34 4.31
C PRO A 216 -14.52 0.37 2.96
N ALA A 217 -13.58 1.27 2.64
CA ALA A 217 -13.56 2.00 1.36
C ALA A 217 -13.66 1.05 0.15
N LYS A 218 -12.96 -0.08 0.19
CA LYS A 218 -12.97 -1.10 -0.87
C LYS A 218 -14.32 -1.80 -1.08
N ALA A 219 -15.22 -1.79 -0.11
CA ALA A 219 -16.57 -2.32 -0.28
C ALA A 219 -17.33 -1.57 -1.40
N THR A 220 -17.04 -0.29 -1.60
CA THR A 220 -17.60 0.49 -2.70
C THR A 220 -17.21 -0.12 -4.06
N THR A 221 -15.93 -0.45 -4.26
CA THR A 221 -15.44 -1.10 -5.48
C THR A 221 -16.20 -2.41 -5.75
N LEU A 222 -16.29 -3.27 -4.73
CA LEU A 222 -16.98 -4.56 -4.84
C LEU A 222 -18.46 -4.38 -5.20
N MET A 223 -19.17 -3.51 -4.48
CA MET A 223 -20.60 -3.26 -4.72
C MET A 223 -20.86 -2.69 -6.12
N TYR A 224 -20.01 -1.78 -6.59
CA TYR A 224 -20.16 -1.21 -7.94
C TYR A 224 -19.81 -2.22 -9.01
N HIS A 225 -18.71 -2.93 -8.86
CA HIS A 225 -18.25 -3.89 -9.88
C HIS A 225 -19.21 -5.06 -10.05
N PHE A 226 -19.78 -5.57 -8.96
CA PHE A 226 -20.76 -6.65 -8.99
C PHE A 226 -22.20 -6.17 -9.08
N ASP A 227 -22.41 -4.85 -9.14
CA ASP A 227 -23.73 -4.22 -9.15
C ASP A 227 -24.64 -4.73 -8.01
N LEU A 228 -24.09 -4.77 -6.80
CA LEU A 228 -24.85 -5.06 -5.60
C LEU A 228 -25.58 -3.80 -5.12
N ASN A 229 -26.83 -3.95 -4.72
CA ASN A 229 -27.71 -2.86 -4.33
C ASN A 229 -28.65 -3.26 -3.17
N LYS A 230 -29.61 -2.41 -2.82
CA LYS A 230 -30.61 -2.67 -1.76
C LYS A 230 -31.49 -3.90 -2.02
N GLU A 231 -31.61 -4.34 -3.26
CA GLU A 231 -32.34 -5.57 -3.58
C GLU A 231 -31.52 -6.80 -3.23
N ASP A 232 -30.18 -6.70 -3.18
CA ASP A 232 -29.28 -7.80 -2.81
C ASP A 232 -28.99 -7.84 -1.32
N LEU A 233 -28.71 -6.68 -0.70
CA LEU A 233 -28.37 -6.52 0.71
C LEU A 233 -29.33 -5.56 1.40
N GLU A 234 -29.89 -5.94 2.54
CA GLU A 234 -30.85 -5.10 3.27
C GLU A 234 -30.15 -3.94 3.98
N TYR A 235 -29.03 -4.22 4.64
CA TYR A 235 -28.14 -3.24 5.28
C TYR A 235 -26.75 -3.80 5.49
N ILE A 236 -25.82 -2.93 5.95
CA ILE A 236 -24.45 -3.32 6.29
C ILE A 236 -24.17 -2.98 7.75
N ILE A 237 -23.62 -3.93 8.48
CA ILE A 237 -23.17 -3.77 9.87
C ILE A 237 -21.70 -3.30 9.85
N ASP A 238 -21.37 -2.25 10.61
CA ASP A 238 -19.99 -1.79 10.80
C ASP A 238 -19.75 -1.43 12.27
N ASP A 239 -18.61 -1.84 12.82
CA ASP A 239 -18.22 -1.57 14.21
C ASP A 239 -17.83 -0.11 14.44
N ASN A 240 -17.49 0.64 13.37
CA ASN A 240 -17.14 2.04 13.47
C ASN A 240 -18.40 2.91 13.69
N THR A 241 -18.53 3.44 14.90
CA THR A 241 -19.68 4.28 15.30
C THR A 241 -19.87 5.52 14.42
N LEU A 242 -18.81 6.03 13.76
CA LEU A 242 -18.91 7.16 12.83
C LEU A 242 -19.62 6.81 11.52
N LYS A 243 -19.77 5.53 11.20
CA LYS A 243 -20.48 5.06 10.01
C LYS A 243 -21.90 4.62 10.28
N GLN A 244 -22.23 4.38 11.55
CA GLN A 244 -23.56 3.91 11.92
C GLN A 244 -24.63 4.96 11.64
N GLY A 245 -25.75 4.54 11.05
CA GLY A 245 -26.82 5.44 10.61
C GLY A 245 -26.56 6.19 9.31
N LEU A 246 -25.42 5.92 8.66
CA LEU A 246 -25.11 6.43 7.32
C LEU A 246 -25.45 5.39 6.25
N VAL A 247 -25.39 5.80 4.99
CA VAL A 247 -25.54 4.91 3.82
C VAL A 247 -24.24 4.82 3.05
N THR A 248 -24.02 3.72 2.34
CA THR A 248 -22.85 3.54 1.49
C THR A 248 -22.88 4.52 0.30
N PRO A 249 -21.72 5.03 -0.15
CA PRO A 249 -21.65 5.90 -1.32
C PRO A 249 -22.30 5.24 -2.54
N GLY A 250 -23.14 5.98 -3.24
CA GLY A 250 -23.76 5.62 -4.52
C GLY A 250 -24.79 4.50 -4.48
N LYS A 251 -24.55 3.39 -3.83
CA LYS A 251 -25.52 2.27 -3.72
C LYS A 251 -26.55 2.51 -2.60
N HIS A 252 -26.24 3.38 -1.63
CA HIS A 252 -27.13 3.81 -0.54
C HIS A 252 -27.70 2.67 0.31
N ILE A 253 -26.91 1.60 0.51
CA ILE A 253 -27.24 0.49 1.40
C ILE A 253 -26.97 0.90 2.83
#